data_040d6775b62ea2861fc26ba6e2c688e0
#
_entry.id   040d6775b62ea2861fc26ba6e2c688e0
#
_cell.length_a   1.000
_cell.length_b   1.000
_cell.length_c   1.000
_cell.angle_alpha   90.00
_cell.angle_beta   90.00
_cell.angle_gamma   90.00
#
_symmetry.space_group_name_H-M   'P 1'
#
loop_
_entity.id
_entity.type
_entity.pdbx_description
1 polymer ?
#
loop_
_entity_poly.entity_id
_entity_poly.type
_entity_poly.pdbx_seq_one_letter_code
_entity_poly.pdbx_strand_id
1 'polypeptide(L)' 'MSTFLNDYIPANKLGEYSSGLFSSESTKWLIRNRHRNGLHPHCKKVNGRLFINTKGFQTWFEEHMA' A
#
# COMPACT_ATOMS: atom_id res chain seq x y z
N MET A 1 -17.81 -10.33 -12.28
CA MET A 1 -16.89 -9.27 -12.11
C MET A 1 -16.03 -9.43 -10.86
N SER A 2 -14.76 -9.18 -11.01
CA SER A 2 -13.84 -9.36 -9.90
C SER A 2 -13.81 -8.14 -9.00
N THR A 3 -14.20 -8.30 -7.75
CA THR A 3 -14.17 -7.21 -6.79
C THR A 3 -12.77 -6.99 -6.21
N PHE A 4 -11.86 -7.95 -6.39
CA PHE A 4 -10.53 -7.80 -5.82
C PHE A 4 -9.77 -6.65 -6.46
N LEU A 5 -10.10 -6.30 -7.70
CA LEU A 5 -9.45 -5.16 -8.35
C LEU A 5 -9.79 -3.84 -7.67
N ASN A 6 -10.94 -3.77 -7.01
CA ASN A 6 -11.33 -2.57 -6.28
C ASN A 6 -10.57 -2.42 -4.97
N ASP A 7 -9.91 -3.48 -4.52
CA ASP A 7 -9.15 -3.44 -3.30
C ASP A 7 -7.69 -3.07 -3.52
N TYR A 8 -7.31 -2.82 -4.78
CA TYR A 8 -5.94 -2.47 -5.12
C TYR A 8 -5.87 -1.06 -5.66
N ILE A 9 -4.86 -0.32 -5.22
CA ILE A 9 -4.60 1.02 -5.73
C ILE A 9 -3.14 1.10 -6.15
N PRO A 10 -2.81 1.95 -7.12
CA PRO A 10 -1.41 2.18 -7.43
C PRO A 10 -0.68 2.68 -6.20
N ALA A 11 0.54 2.21 -6.01
CA ALA A 11 1.31 2.58 -4.82
C ALA A 11 1.45 4.10 -4.68
N ASN A 12 1.57 4.82 -5.81
CA ASN A 12 1.74 6.26 -5.76
C ASN A 12 0.46 7.01 -5.38
N LYS A 13 -0.65 6.29 -5.20
CA LYS A 13 -1.92 6.90 -4.78
C LYS A 13 -2.18 6.70 -3.30
N LEU A 14 -1.24 6.10 -2.59
CA LEU A 14 -1.44 5.80 -1.17
C LEU A 14 -1.64 7.08 -0.35
N GLY A 15 -0.96 8.16 -0.72
CA GLY A 15 -1.13 9.43 -0.03
C GLY A 15 -2.57 9.93 -0.10
N GLU A 16 -3.16 9.87 -1.30
CA GLU A 16 -4.54 10.28 -1.49
C GLU A 16 -5.51 9.34 -0.76
N TYR A 17 -5.25 8.05 -0.87
CA TYR A 17 -6.10 7.06 -0.22
C TYR A 17 -6.14 7.25 1.29
N SER A 18 -5.01 7.60 1.88
CA SER A 18 -4.90 7.78 3.33
C SER A 18 -5.28 9.18 3.78
N SER A 19 -5.85 10.00 2.89
CA SER A 19 -6.25 11.37 3.18
C SER A 19 -5.09 12.21 3.68
N GLY A 20 -3.92 11.98 3.10
CA GLY A 20 -2.75 12.77 3.44
C GLY A 20 -1.99 12.30 4.66
N LEU A 21 -2.42 11.18 5.26
CA LEU A 21 -1.71 10.62 6.40
C LEU A 21 -0.25 10.29 6.05
N PHE A 22 -0.06 9.81 4.82
CA PHE A 22 1.27 9.53 4.31
C PHE A 22 1.59 10.51 3.20
N SER A 23 2.69 11.22 3.35
CA SER A 23 3.17 12.10 2.30
C SER A 23 3.76 11.27 1.16
N SER A 24 4.07 11.94 0.06
CA SER A 24 4.73 11.29 -1.06
C SER A 24 6.05 10.64 -0.62
N GLU A 25 6.81 11.33 0.20
CA GLU A 25 8.09 10.83 0.69
C GLU A 25 7.89 9.62 1.60
N SER A 26 6.92 9.70 2.51
CA SER A 26 6.64 8.58 3.41
C SER A 26 6.18 7.37 2.63
N THR A 27 5.35 7.58 1.60
CA THR A 27 4.88 6.48 0.76
C THR A 27 6.05 5.80 0.06
N LYS A 28 6.95 6.58 -0.50
CA LYS A 28 8.13 6.01 -1.17
C LYS A 28 8.97 5.21 -0.21
N TRP A 29 9.15 5.72 1.00
CA TRP A 29 9.93 5.03 2.01
C TRP A 29 9.28 3.68 2.38
N LEU A 30 7.98 3.68 2.58
CA LEU A 30 7.24 2.45 2.91
C LEU A 30 7.43 1.40 1.82
N ILE A 31 7.27 1.81 0.57
CA ILE A 31 7.39 0.89 -0.55
C ILE A 31 8.82 0.36 -0.66
N ARG A 32 9.80 1.23 -0.50
CA ARG A 32 11.21 0.84 -0.60
C ARG A 32 11.58 -0.18 0.47
N ASN A 33 11.01 -0.04 1.66
CA ASN A 33 11.33 -0.89 2.79
C ASN A 33 10.26 -1.97 3.04
N ARG A 34 9.43 -2.26 2.04
CA ARG A 34 8.31 -3.17 2.25
C ARG A 34 8.72 -4.58 2.70
N HIS A 35 9.90 -5.01 2.31
CA HIS A 35 10.39 -6.33 2.72
C HIS A 35 10.82 -6.35 4.18
N ARG A 36 11.10 -5.19 4.74
CA ARG A 36 11.51 -5.07 6.13
C ARG A 36 10.36 -4.78 7.06
N ASN A 37 9.42 -3.95 6.60
CA ASN A 37 8.34 -3.50 7.47
C ASN A 37 7.10 -4.39 7.41
N GLY A 38 7.14 -5.45 6.61
CA GLY A 38 6.02 -6.39 6.56
C GLY A 38 4.91 -6.00 5.61
N LEU A 39 5.10 -4.95 4.83
CA LEU A 39 4.07 -4.50 3.88
C LEU A 39 4.09 -5.32 2.59
N HIS A 40 5.19 -6.01 2.33
CA HIS A 40 5.39 -6.74 1.08
C HIS A 40 4.23 -7.68 0.69
N PRO A 41 3.66 -8.48 1.62
CA PRO A 41 2.59 -9.39 1.23
C PRO A 41 1.34 -8.68 0.72
N HIS A 42 1.20 -7.40 1.01
CA HIS A 42 0.04 -6.61 0.60
C HIS A 42 0.30 -5.83 -0.68
N CYS A 43 1.45 -6.05 -1.30
CA CYS A 43 1.82 -5.37 -2.54
C CYS A 43 1.83 -6.36 -3.69
N LYS A 44 1.42 -5.90 -4.87
CA LYS A 44 1.44 -6.71 -6.08
C LYS A 44 2.06 -5.89 -7.19
N LYS A 45 2.95 -6.51 -7.95
CA LYS A 45 3.56 -5.86 -9.10
C LYS A 45 2.89 -6.39 -10.36
N VAL A 46 2.28 -5.49 -11.11
CA VAL A 46 1.56 -5.84 -12.33
C VAL A 46 2.07 -4.97 -13.46
N ASN A 47 2.60 -5.60 -14.50
CA ASN A 47 3.12 -4.88 -15.67
C ASN A 47 4.10 -3.79 -15.30
N GLY A 48 4.98 -4.08 -14.35
CA GLY A 48 6.00 -3.13 -13.92
C GLY A 48 5.51 -2.06 -12.96
N ARG A 49 4.23 -2.09 -12.60
CA ARG A 49 3.65 -1.11 -11.68
C ARG A 49 3.28 -1.80 -10.37
N LEU A 50 3.55 -1.12 -9.29
CA LEU A 50 3.27 -1.66 -7.97
C LEU A 50 1.90 -1.20 -7.49
N PHE A 51 1.11 -2.17 -6.99
CA PHE A 51 -0.21 -1.91 -6.43
C PHE A 51 -0.25 -2.38 -5.00
N ILE A 52 -1.09 -1.74 -4.20
CA ILE A 52 -1.24 -2.09 -2.78
C ILE A 52 -2.66 -2.52 -2.53
N ASN A 53 -2.83 -3.64 -1.80
CA ASN A 53 -4.14 -4.08 -1.36
C ASN A 53 -4.59 -3.19 -0.20
N THR A 54 -5.69 -2.47 -0.38
CA THR A 54 -6.11 -1.48 0.60
C THR A 54 -6.54 -2.11 1.91
N LYS A 55 -7.21 -3.25 1.85
CA LYS A 55 -7.63 -3.94 3.07
C LYS A 55 -6.43 -4.48 3.84
N GLY A 56 -5.50 -5.07 3.11
CA GLY A 56 -4.27 -5.56 3.72
C GLY A 56 -3.46 -4.43 4.32
N PHE A 57 -3.42 -3.30 3.63
CA PHE A 57 -2.71 -2.14 4.13
C PHE A 57 -3.32 -1.64 5.44
N GLN A 58 -4.65 -1.58 5.52
CA GLN A 58 -5.31 -1.13 6.73
C GLN A 58 -4.97 -2.04 7.91
N THR A 59 -5.03 -3.34 7.69
CA THR A 59 -4.69 -4.30 8.73
C THR A 59 -3.25 -4.13 9.18
N TRP A 60 -2.36 -4.01 8.20
CA TRP A 60 -0.94 -3.81 8.49
C TRP A 60 -0.72 -2.53 9.29
N PHE A 61 -1.38 -1.46 8.87
CA PHE A 61 -1.23 -0.17 9.54
C PHE A 61 -1.66 -0.24 11.00
N GLU A 62 -2.81 -0.87 11.25
CA GLU A 62 -3.33 -0.98 12.60
C GLU A 62 -2.42 -1.81 13.50
N GLU A 63 -1.80 -2.83 12.93
CA GLU A 63 -0.93 -3.70 13.70
C GLU A 63 0.43 -3.07 13.99
N HIS A 64 0.93 -2.25 13.07
CA HIS A 64 2.29 -1.76 13.15
C HIS A 64 2.40 -0.30 13.58
N MET A 65 1.33 0.47 13.44
CA MET A 65 1.35 1.89 13.73
C MET A 65 0.48 2.26 14.93
N ALA A 66 -0.05 1.27 15.59
CA ALA A 66 -0.96 1.49 16.71
C ALA A 66 -0.29 2.22 17.86
#